data_f634c68303f3a55b78e644af0c0cb8b4
#
_entry.id   f634c68303f3a55b78e644af0c0cb8b4
#
_cell.length_a   1.000
_cell.length_b   1.000
_cell.length_c   1.000
_cell.angle_alpha   90.00
_cell.angle_beta   90.00
_cell.angle_gamma   90.00
#
_symmetry.space_group_name_H-M   'P 1'
#
loop_
_entity.id
_entity.type
_entity.pdbx_description
1 polymer ?
#
loop_
_entity_poly.entity_id
_entity_poly.type
_entity_poly.pdbx_seq_one_letter_code
_entity_poly.pdbx_strand_id
1 'polypeptide(L)'
;IKTNLSGVLEYKYEPQRNKMPKTEKRTFMGYRRADGKVGIRNEIWIVNTVGCVNKTSEILAREADKLYGNMCDGVFNYVHPFGCAQLGDDQKMTQNVLKGLVNHPNAAGVLVMGLGCENNNISVFKTVLGEVDENRVKFMSTQDFDDEIGEGLRLIGELAEYAKNQKREECDVSELVVGLKCGGSDCFSGLTANPLIGRFSDKLISKGGSTVLTEAVSYTHLR
;
A
#
# COMPACT_ATOMS: atom_id res chain seq x y z
N ILE A 1 -41.14 9.65 -3.41
CA ILE A 1 -41.61 9.12 -4.72
C ILE A 1 -42.63 8.05 -4.40
N LYS A 2 -43.89 8.28 -4.78
CA LYS A 2 -44.92 7.23 -4.68
C LYS A 2 -44.71 6.29 -5.87
N THR A 3 -44.50 5.03 -5.63
CA THR A 3 -44.49 3.99 -6.66
C THR A 3 -45.92 3.40 -6.71
N ASN A 4 -46.45 3.20 -7.91
CA ASN A 4 -47.72 2.50 -8.12
C ASN A 4 -47.51 1.01 -8.42
N LEU A 5 -46.39 0.45 -8.02
CA LEU A 5 -46.18 -0.99 -8.04
C LEU A 5 -46.95 -1.61 -6.88
N SER A 6 -48.08 -2.19 -7.16
CA SER A 6 -48.86 -3.05 -6.27
C SER A 6 -48.58 -4.50 -6.66
N GLY A 7 -48.01 -5.28 -5.76
CA GLY A 7 -47.79 -6.69 -5.96
C GLY A 7 -46.98 -7.25 -4.78
N VAL A 8 -47.15 -8.53 -4.48
CA VAL A 8 -46.28 -9.24 -3.57
C VAL A 8 -45.11 -9.75 -4.39
N LEU A 9 -43.93 -9.15 -4.18
CA LEU A 9 -42.67 -9.68 -4.72
C LEU A 9 -42.26 -10.87 -3.84
N GLU A 10 -42.62 -12.06 -4.25
CA GLU A 10 -42.01 -13.28 -3.69
C GLU A 10 -40.61 -13.43 -4.29
N TYR A 11 -39.62 -12.76 -3.70
CA TYR A 11 -38.23 -12.98 -4.05
C TYR A 11 -37.68 -14.14 -3.21
N LYS A 12 -37.46 -15.27 -3.90
CA LYS A 12 -36.72 -16.40 -3.32
C LYS A 12 -35.26 -16.26 -3.68
N TYR A 13 -34.43 -15.92 -2.69
CA TYR A 13 -32.98 -15.86 -2.89
C TYR A 13 -32.46 -17.27 -3.17
N GLU A 14 -32.01 -17.51 -4.38
CA GLU A 14 -31.27 -18.70 -4.76
C GLU A 14 -29.80 -18.30 -4.97
N PRO A 15 -28.90 -18.68 -4.02
CA PRO A 15 -27.50 -18.38 -4.19
C PRO A 15 -26.96 -19.09 -5.41
N GLN A 16 -26.65 -18.34 -6.46
CA GLN A 16 -25.94 -18.88 -7.61
C GLN A 16 -24.50 -19.18 -7.21
N ARG A 17 -24.25 -20.38 -6.72
CA ARG A 17 -22.92 -20.91 -6.54
C ARG A 17 -22.35 -21.20 -7.93
N ASN A 18 -21.73 -20.20 -8.55
CA ASN A 18 -20.95 -20.43 -9.75
C ASN A 18 -19.86 -21.44 -9.39
N LYS A 19 -19.93 -22.63 -9.99
CA LYS A 19 -18.83 -23.59 -9.90
C LYS A 19 -17.62 -22.89 -10.51
N MET A 20 -16.66 -22.56 -9.67
CA MET A 20 -15.40 -22.01 -10.14
C MET A 20 -14.78 -22.99 -11.13
N PRO A 21 -14.51 -22.60 -12.37
CA PRO A 21 -13.85 -23.50 -13.31
C PRO A 21 -12.49 -23.91 -12.75
N LYS A 22 -12.10 -25.17 -12.93
CA LYS A 22 -10.72 -25.60 -12.70
C LYS A 22 -9.84 -24.71 -13.57
N THR A 23 -9.00 -23.92 -12.96
CA THR A 23 -8.24 -22.89 -13.67
C THR A 23 -6.85 -23.39 -13.99
N GLU A 24 -6.41 -23.16 -15.22
CA GLU A 24 -5.00 -23.24 -15.59
C GLU A 24 -4.18 -22.34 -14.69
N LYS A 25 -3.02 -22.81 -14.25
CA LYS A 25 -2.04 -21.95 -13.58
C LYS A 25 -1.71 -20.79 -14.49
N ARG A 26 -1.69 -19.60 -13.92
CA ARG A 26 -1.24 -18.38 -14.61
C ARG A 26 -0.18 -17.69 -13.78
N THR A 27 0.74 -17.08 -14.47
CA THR A 27 1.88 -16.38 -13.90
C THR A 27 1.86 -14.90 -14.32
N PHE A 28 2.62 -14.12 -13.62
CA PHE A 28 2.90 -12.71 -13.96
C PHE A 28 4.37 -12.39 -13.64
N MET A 29 4.86 -11.32 -14.22
CA MET A 29 6.22 -10.85 -13.96
C MET A 29 6.22 -9.92 -12.76
N GLY A 30 6.71 -10.39 -11.62
CA GLY A 30 6.77 -9.67 -10.35
C GLY A 30 8.18 -9.55 -9.79
N TYR A 31 8.34 -8.77 -8.73
CA TYR A 31 9.59 -8.63 -7.99
C TYR A 31 9.49 -9.42 -6.70
N ARG A 32 10.23 -10.51 -6.57
CA ARG A 32 10.31 -11.29 -5.34
C ARG A 32 11.25 -10.61 -4.37
N ARG A 33 10.74 -10.30 -3.19
CA ARG A 33 11.52 -9.68 -2.11
C ARG A 33 12.19 -10.75 -1.24
N ALA A 34 13.19 -10.34 -0.45
CA ALA A 34 13.94 -11.24 0.42
C ALA A 34 13.05 -11.95 1.45
N ASP A 35 11.93 -11.34 1.86
CA ASP A 35 10.93 -11.93 2.75
C ASP A 35 9.94 -12.88 2.04
N GLY A 36 10.15 -13.15 0.76
CA GLY A 36 9.35 -14.06 -0.07
C GLY A 36 8.10 -13.42 -0.67
N LYS A 37 7.71 -12.20 -0.28
CA LYS A 37 6.57 -11.50 -0.87
C LYS A 37 6.86 -11.03 -2.28
N VAL A 38 5.80 -10.86 -3.08
CA VAL A 38 5.92 -10.43 -4.48
C VAL A 38 5.26 -9.07 -4.68
N GLY A 39 6.05 -8.12 -5.20
CA GLY A 39 5.57 -6.83 -5.65
C GLY A 39 5.38 -6.79 -7.17
N ILE A 40 4.44 -5.99 -7.63
CA ILE A 40 4.25 -5.69 -9.05
C ILE A 40 4.97 -4.40 -9.48
N ARG A 41 5.46 -3.65 -8.50
CA ARG A 41 6.19 -2.40 -8.66
C ARG A 41 7.56 -2.48 -7.99
N ASN A 42 8.46 -1.60 -8.42
CA ASN A 42 9.81 -1.45 -7.89
C ASN A 42 10.03 0.02 -7.51
N GLU A 43 9.19 0.52 -6.63
CA GLU A 43 9.13 1.95 -6.24
C GLU A 43 10.04 2.22 -5.03
N ILE A 44 10.43 3.48 -4.85
CA ILE A 44 11.05 3.96 -3.62
C ILE A 44 10.04 4.82 -2.88
N TRP A 45 9.86 4.53 -1.59
CA TRP A 45 8.86 5.20 -0.77
C TRP A 45 9.49 5.99 0.36
N ILE A 46 9.04 7.23 0.55
CA ILE A 46 9.33 8.01 1.75
C ILE A 46 8.13 7.87 2.68
N VAL A 47 8.37 7.28 3.85
CA VAL A 47 7.35 7.02 4.87
C VAL A 47 7.62 7.92 6.07
N ASN A 48 6.73 8.89 6.31
CA ASN A 48 6.87 9.85 7.39
C ASN A 48 6.42 9.25 8.72
N THR A 49 7.15 9.50 9.81
CA THR A 49 6.71 9.15 11.17
C THR A 49 5.77 10.20 11.77
N VAL A 50 5.79 11.42 11.23
CA VAL A 50 5.04 12.58 11.72
C VAL A 50 4.64 13.51 10.57
N GLY A 51 3.48 14.16 10.69
CA GLY A 51 2.98 15.09 9.68
C GLY A 51 3.84 16.34 9.49
N CYS A 52 4.66 16.70 10.48
CA CYS A 52 5.53 17.89 10.42
C CYS A 52 6.54 17.85 9.26
N VAL A 53 6.97 16.66 8.84
CA VAL A 53 7.93 16.49 7.73
C VAL A 53 7.27 16.29 6.37
N ASN A 54 5.95 16.39 6.27
CA ASN A 54 5.23 16.17 5.02
C ASN A 54 5.73 17.03 3.87
N LYS A 55 5.99 18.30 4.13
CA LYS A 55 6.44 19.22 3.06
C LYS A 55 7.88 18.92 2.63
N THR A 56 8.75 18.60 3.56
CA THR A 56 10.13 18.19 3.27
C THR A 56 10.13 16.89 2.46
N SER A 57 9.32 15.89 2.85
CA SER A 57 9.22 14.63 2.11
C SER A 57 8.65 14.80 0.69
N GLU A 58 7.70 15.71 0.50
CA GLU A 58 7.15 16.04 -0.83
C GLU A 58 8.24 16.66 -1.75
N ILE A 59 9.01 17.62 -1.22
CA ILE A 59 10.12 18.23 -1.96
C ILE A 59 11.16 17.15 -2.31
N LEU A 60 11.53 16.36 -1.33
CA LEU A 60 12.52 15.30 -1.47
C LEU A 60 12.09 14.24 -2.50
N ALA A 61 10.84 13.77 -2.45
CA ALA A 61 10.34 12.81 -3.43
C ALA A 61 10.41 13.34 -4.85
N ARG A 62 9.98 14.60 -5.05
CA ARG A 62 10.01 15.25 -6.36
C ARG A 62 11.42 15.43 -6.91
N GLU A 63 12.37 15.86 -6.09
CA GLU A 63 13.76 16.07 -6.54
C GLU A 63 14.46 14.72 -6.75
N ALA A 64 14.21 13.74 -5.87
CA ALA A 64 14.75 12.38 -6.02
C ALA A 64 14.19 11.67 -7.26
N ASP A 65 12.93 11.85 -7.59
CA ASP A 65 12.33 11.25 -8.79
C ASP A 65 12.98 11.76 -10.09
N LYS A 66 13.33 13.06 -10.13
CA LYS A 66 14.08 13.62 -11.27
C LYS A 66 15.47 13.01 -11.42
N LEU A 67 16.15 12.71 -10.31
CA LEU A 67 17.52 12.20 -10.30
C LEU A 67 17.56 10.67 -10.51
N TYR A 68 16.65 9.94 -9.89
CA TYR A 68 16.72 8.50 -9.74
C TYR A 68 15.51 7.74 -10.31
N GLY A 69 14.48 8.43 -10.81
CA GLY A 69 13.25 7.80 -11.31
C GLY A 69 13.47 6.83 -12.48
N ASN A 70 14.59 6.94 -13.19
CA ASN A 70 14.98 6.00 -14.24
C ASN A 70 15.59 4.70 -13.71
N MET A 71 15.89 4.60 -12.41
CA MET A 71 16.48 3.43 -11.75
C MET A 71 15.43 2.54 -11.06
N CYS A 72 14.21 3.04 -10.94
CA CYS A 72 13.08 2.39 -10.28
C CYS A 72 11.76 2.76 -10.98
N ASP A 73 10.62 2.33 -10.45
CA ASP A 73 9.30 2.68 -11.00
C ASP A 73 8.78 4.04 -10.46
N GLY A 74 9.64 4.85 -9.85
CA GLY A 74 9.38 6.20 -9.32
C GLY A 74 9.65 6.33 -7.83
N VAL A 75 9.73 7.59 -7.36
CA VAL A 75 9.93 7.94 -5.96
C VAL A 75 8.68 8.62 -5.43
N PHE A 76 8.07 8.07 -4.38
CA PHE A 76 6.80 8.54 -3.83
C PHE A 76 6.89 8.80 -2.34
N ASN A 77 6.10 9.76 -1.84
CA ASN A 77 5.99 10.02 -0.41
C ASN A 77 4.57 9.74 0.11
N TYR A 78 4.49 9.26 1.34
CA TYR A 78 3.23 8.98 2.03
C TYR A 78 3.05 9.97 3.18
N VAL A 79 2.18 10.95 2.96
CA VAL A 79 1.88 12.03 3.91
C VAL A 79 0.68 11.67 4.78
N HIS A 80 0.70 12.15 6.03
CA HIS A 80 -0.43 12.03 6.95
C HIS A 80 -0.39 13.15 7.99
N PRO A 81 -1.53 13.51 8.63
CA PRO A 81 -1.58 14.63 9.58
C PRO A 81 -1.22 14.24 11.02
N PHE A 82 -0.80 13.00 11.28
CA PHE A 82 -0.64 12.45 12.62
C PHE A 82 0.79 12.54 13.15
N GLY A 83 0.99 12.18 14.41
CA GLY A 83 2.27 11.74 14.98
C GLY A 83 2.89 12.63 16.03
N CYS A 84 2.61 13.94 16.08
CA CYS A 84 3.32 14.83 17.01
C CYS A 84 3.03 14.51 18.48
N ALA A 85 1.78 14.26 18.83
CA ALA A 85 1.33 14.05 20.20
C ALA A 85 0.32 12.89 20.34
N GLN A 86 0.39 11.89 19.47
CA GLN A 86 -0.46 10.71 19.59
C GLN A 86 -0.03 9.85 20.77
N LEU A 87 -1.02 9.28 21.48
CA LEU A 87 -0.81 8.42 22.63
C LEU A 87 -1.68 7.16 22.51
N GLY A 88 -1.32 6.13 23.27
CA GLY A 88 -2.13 4.93 23.42
C GLY A 88 -2.39 4.20 22.11
N ASP A 89 -3.65 3.85 21.88
CA ASP A 89 -4.05 3.03 20.73
C ASP A 89 -3.99 3.78 19.40
N ASP A 90 -4.19 5.09 19.39
CA ASP A 90 -4.06 5.92 18.19
C ASP A 90 -2.62 5.90 17.66
N GLN A 91 -1.64 6.00 18.57
CA GLN A 91 -0.23 5.88 18.19
C GLN A 91 0.09 4.48 17.65
N LYS A 92 -0.38 3.43 18.32
CA LYS A 92 -0.18 2.04 17.87
C LYS A 92 -0.80 1.79 16.50
N MET A 93 -2.00 2.34 16.25
CA MET A 93 -2.66 2.22 14.95
C MET A 93 -1.84 2.88 13.85
N THR A 94 -1.37 4.12 14.09
CA THR A 94 -0.48 4.82 13.16
C THR A 94 0.80 4.02 12.90
N GLN A 95 1.45 3.53 13.95
CA GLN A 95 2.64 2.70 13.83
C GLN A 95 2.38 1.43 13.00
N ASN A 96 1.27 0.74 13.21
CA ASN A 96 0.91 -0.46 12.44
C ASN A 96 0.70 -0.17 10.96
N VAL A 97 0.03 0.94 10.62
CA VAL A 97 -0.14 1.37 9.23
C VAL A 97 1.21 1.69 8.58
N LEU A 98 2.05 2.48 9.25
CA LEU A 98 3.39 2.83 8.77
C LEU A 98 4.28 1.60 8.61
N LYS A 99 4.24 0.66 9.56
CA LYS A 99 4.91 -0.64 9.45
C LYS A 99 4.45 -1.42 8.22
N GLY A 100 3.15 -1.40 7.93
CA GLY A 100 2.58 -2.00 6.73
C GLY A 100 3.14 -1.38 5.45
N LEU A 101 3.29 -0.05 5.40
CA LEU A 101 3.89 0.66 4.26
C LEU A 101 5.38 0.29 4.10
N VAL A 102 6.15 0.31 5.19
CA VAL A 102 7.59 -0.06 5.15
C VAL A 102 7.79 -1.49 4.64
N ASN A 103 6.91 -2.41 5.00
CA ASN A 103 7.00 -3.83 4.61
C ASN A 103 6.22 -4.16 3.33
N HIS A 104 5.73 -3.16 2.61
CA HIS A 104 4.95 -3.38 1.40
C HIS A 104 5.84 -3.87 0.25
N PRO A 105 5.47 -4.95 -0.47
CA PRO A 105 6.34 -5.54 -1.49
C PRO A 105 6.53 -4.69 -2.75
N ASN A 106 5.68 -3.71 -3.02
CA ASN A 106 5.88 -2.76 -4.12
C ASN A 106 7.01 -1.76 -3.86
N ALA A 107 7.37 -1.53 -2.59
CA ALA A 107 8.51 -0.71 -2.24
C ALA A 107 9.80 -1.53 -2.37
N ALA A 108 10.63 -1.20 -3.35
CA ALA A 108 11.99 -1.73 -3.48
C ALA A 108 12.89 -1.18 -2.38
N GLY A 109 12.73 0.11 -2.08
CA GLY A 109 13.43 0.80 -1.01
C GLY A 109 12.51 1.73 -0.25
N VAL A 110 12.79 1.94 1.03
CA VAL A 110 12.02 2.83 1.90
C VAL A 110 12.95 3.74 2.69
N LEU A 111 12.70 5.05 2.61
CA LEU A 111 13.26 6.03 3.54
C LEU A 111 12.20 6.34 4.60
N VAL A 112 12.45 5.94 5.83
CA VAL A 112 11.64 6.34 6.99
C VAL A 112 12.14 7.68 7.48
N MET A 113 11.29 8.71 7.42
CA MET A 113 11.65 10.09 7.72
C MET A 113 10.87 10.62 8.92
N GLY A 114 11.59 11.05 9.95
CA GLY A 114 11.06 11.69 11.14
C GLY A 114 11.56 13.12 11.30
N LEU A 115 10.96 13.86 12.23
CA LEU A 115 11.43 15.19 12.62
C LEU A 115 12.55 15.09 13.67
N GLY A 116 12.32 14.33 14.74
CA GLY A 116 13.23 14.12 15.86
C GLY A 116 12.57 14.30 17.24
N CYS A 117 11.57 15.17 17.37
CA CYS A 117 10.90 15.48 18.63
C CYS A 117 9.52 14.83 18.82
N GLU A 118 9.03 14.11 17.84
CA GLU A 118 7.74 13.42 17.89
C GLU A 118 7.75 12.19 18.80
N ASN A 119 6.57 11.80 19.31
CA ASN A 119 6.41 10.59 20.12
C ASN A 119 6.76 9.32 19.34
N ASN A 120 6.48 9.31 18.03
CA ASN A 120 6.83 8.20 17.13
C ASN A 120 8.18 8.45 16.43
N ASN A 121 9.18 8.93 17.13
CA ASN A 121 10.50 9.20 16.57
C ASN A 121 11.16 7.92 16.01
N ILE A 122 12.23 8.09 15.26
CA ILE A 122 12.92 6.99 14.57
C ILE A 122 13.32 5.85 15.52
N SER A 123 13.80 6.16 16.73
CA SER A 123 14.22 5.16 17.70
C SER A 123 13.04 4.32 18.18
N VAL A 124 11.92 4.95 18.50
CA VAL A 124 10.68 4.27 18.89
C VAL A 124 10.14 3.44 17.74
N PHE A 125 10.10 4.00 16.53
CA PHE A 125 9.54 3.30 15.38
C PHE A 125 10.39 2.10 14.95
N LYS A 126 11.71 2.15 15.10
CA LYS A 126 12.60 0.99 14.90
C LYS A 126 12.24 -0.18 15.79
N THR A 127 11.84 0.06 17.05
CA THR A 127 11.41 -1.03 17.94
C THR A 127 10.11 -1.70 17.48
N VAL A 128 9.23 -0.93 16.85
CA VAL A 128 7.97 -1.45 16.27
C VAL A 128 8.22 -2.25 14.99
N LEU A 129 9.14 -1.78 14.14
CA LEU A 129 9.51 -2.47 12.90
C LEU A 129 10.17 -3.81 13.18
N GLY A 130 11.05 -3.87 14.19
CA GLY A 130 11.94 -4.99 14.43
C GLY A 130 13.14 -4.99 13.47
N GLU A 131 13.69 -6.17 13.20
CA GLU A 131 14.79 -6.30 12.25
C GLU A 131 14.32 -5.97 10.81
N VAL A 132 15.11 -5.17 10.11
CA VAL A 132 14.89 -4.78 8.71
C VAL A 132 16.19 -4.92 7.92
N ASP A 133 16.07 -5.15 6.62
CA ASP A 133 17.22 -5.10 5.72
C ASP A 133 17.66 -3.64 5.54
N GLU A 134 18.83 -3.30 6.06
CA GLU A 134 19.40 -1.94 6.02
C GLU A 134 19.75 -1.48 4.60
N ASN A 135 19.86 -2.38 3.63
CA ASN A 135 20.02 -2.00 2.23
C ASN A 135 18.69 -1.52 1.64
N ARG A 136 17.57 -2.03 2.16
CA ARG A 136 16.20 -1.72 1.70
C ARG A 136 15.55 -0.60 2.49
N VAL A 137 15.86 -0.46 3.78
CA VAL A 137 15.21 0.52 4.66
C VAL A 137 16.26 1.44 5.27
N LYS A 138 16.14 2.73 4.96
CA LYS A 138 16.96 3.79 5.54
C LYS A 138 16.14 4.64 6.50
N PHE A 139 16.81 5.28 7.43
CA PHE A 139 16.19 6.10 8.46
C PHE A 139 16.85 7.47 8.50
N MET A 140 16.03 8.50 8.68
CA MET A 140 16.48 9.87 8.76
C MET A 140 15.62 10.68 9.74
N SER A 141 16.25 11.40 10.63
CA SER A 141 15.64 12.43 11.48
C SER A 141 16.08 13.79 10.96
N THR A 142 15.14 14.62 10.50
CA THR A 142 15.50 15.86 9.79
C THR A 142 16.25 16.86 10.67
N GLN A 143 15.99 16.85 11.98
CA GLN A 143 16.69 17.75 12.93
C GLN A 143 18.14 17.38 13.19
N ASP A 144 18.60 16.21 12.74
CA ASP A 144 19.99 15.77 12.93
C ASP A 144 20.93 16.34 11.84
N PHE A 145 20.39 17.04 10.82
CA PHE A 145 21.15 17.50 9.66
C PHE A 145 20.88 18.97 9.34
N ASP A 146 21.93 19.71 9.00
CA ASP A 146 21.85 21.09 8.52
C ASP A 146 21.28 21.16 7.08
N ASP A 147 21.52 20.12 6.27
CA ASP A 147 20.98 19.94 4.92
C ASP A 147 20.20 18.62 4.84
N GLU A 148 18.97 18.66 5.33
CA GLU A 148 18.08 17.48 5.33
C GLU A 148 17.71 17.03 3.91
N ILE A 149 17.69 17.96 2.94
CA ILE A 149 17.39 17.61 1.54
C ILE A 149 18.57 16.88 0.91
N GLY A 150 19.79 17.40 1.06
CA GLY A 150 21.00 16.76 0.55
C GLY A 150 21.21 15.36 1.11
N GLU A 151 21.05 15.20 2.43
CA GLU A 151 21.16 13.88 3.07
C GLU A 151 20.05 12.93 2.62
N GLY A 152 18.82 13.40 2.54
CA GLY A 152 17.70 12.61 2.03
C GLY A 152 17.92 12.13 0.61
N LEU A 153 18.42 13.00 -0.29
CA LEU A 153 18.77 12.62 -1.67
C LEU A 153 19.90 11.59 -1.71
N ARG A 154 20.90 11.71 -0.83
CA ARG A 154 21.98 10.74 -0.72
C ARG A 154 21.44 9.35 -0.33
N LEU A 155 20.59 9.27 0.70
CA LEU A 155 19.98 8.02 1.16
C LEU A 155 19.08 7.39 0.10
N ILE A 156 18.29 8.21 -0.60
CA ILE A 156 17.44 7.73 -1.71
C ILE A 156 18.31 7.23 -2.87
N GLY A 157 19.46 7.86 -3.14
CA GLY A 157 20.42 7.37 -4.12
C GLY A 157 20.93 5.96 -3.82
N GLU A 158 21.22 5.66 -2.56
CA GLU A 158 21.59 4.30 -2.12
C GLU A 158 20.44 3.30 -2.33
N LEU A 159 19.20 3.70 -2.00
CA LEU A 159 18.01 2.89 -2.23
C LEU A 159 17.74 2.67 -3.72
N ALA A 160 18.03 3.67 -4.57
CA ALA A 160 17.87 3.57 -6.01
C ALA A 160 18.87 2.59 -6.64
N GLU A 161 20.12 2.61 -6.19
CA GLU A 161 21.11 1.61 -6.62
C GLU A 161 20.71 0.19 -6.18
N TYR A 162 20.15 0.04 -4.99
CA TYR A 162 19.61 -1.24 -4.54
C TYR A 162 18.41 -1.67 -5.41
N ALA A 163 17.47 -0.77 -5.67
CA ALA A 163 16.27 -1.03 -6.49
C ALA A 163 16.63 -1.43 -7.93
N LYS A 164 17.60 -0.76 -8.55
CA LYS A 164 18.06 -1.02 -9.91
C LYS A 164 18.53 -2.47 -10.13
N ASN A 165 19.07 -3.09 -9.09
CA ASN A 165 19.57 -4.46 -9.15
C ASN A 165 18.44 -5.51 -9.03
N GLN A 166 17.24 -5.11 -8.64
CA GLN A 166 16.08 -5.99 -8.59
C GLN A 166 15.57 -6.31 -10.00
N LYS A 167 15.23 -7.56 -10.24
CA LYS A 167 14.72 -8.00 -11.55
C LYS A 167 13.37 -8.66 -11.40
N ARG A 168 12.54 -8.50 -12.41
CA ARG A 168 11.27 -9.22 -12.47
C ARG A 168 11.54 -10.70 -12.77
N GLU A 169 10.82 -11.56 -12.07
CA GLU A 169 10.79 -12.99 -12.30
C GLU A 169 9.36 -13.49 -12.46
N GLU A 170 9.20 -14.70 -12.94
CA GLU A 170 7.89 -15.32 -13.10
C GLU A 170 7.35 -15.75 -11.74
N CYS A 171 6.19 -15.19 -11.36
CA CYS A 171 5.50 -15.44 -10.10
C CYS A 171 4.11 -16.02 -10.35
N ASP A 172 3.63 -16.90 -9.48
CA ASP A 172 2.29 -17.46 -9.59
C ASP A 172 1.23 -16.42 -9.22
N VAL A 173 0.10 -16.41 -9.95
CA VAL A 173 -1.02 -15.49 -9.66
C VAL A 173 -1.59 -15.68 -8.26
N SER A 174 -1.38 -16.84 -7.62
CA SER A 174 -1.76 -17.05 -6.22
C SER A 174 -1.05 -16.12 -5.22
N GLU A 175 0.07 -15.53 -5.61
CA GLU A 175 0.82 -14.56 -4.81
C GLU A 175 0.31 -13.11 -4.99
N LEU A 176 -0.63 -12.89 -5.93
CA LEU A 176 -1.17 -11.56 -6.21
C LEU A 176 -2.27 -11.17 -5.23
N VAL A 177 -2.10 -10.01 -4.62
CA VAL A 177 -3.11 -9.37 -3.75
C VAL A 177 -3.57 -8.07 -4.39
N VAL A 178 -4.89 -7.92 -4.58
CA VAL A 178 -5.48 -6.73 -5.21
C VAL A 178 -6.46 -6.06 -4.27
N GLY A 179 -6.19 -4.80 -3.94
CA GLY A 179 -7.13 -3.94 -3.22
C GLY A 179 -8.24 -3.44 -4.14
N LEU A 180 -9.48 -3.54 -3.69
CA LEU A 180 -10.66 -3.05 -4.39
C LEU A 180 -11.28 -1.90 -3.58
N LYS A 181 -11.44 -0.74 -4.23
CA LYS A 181 -11.97 0.47 -3.61
C LYS A 181 -13.07 1.08 -4.47
N CYS A 182 -14.13 1.58 -3.82
CA CYS A 182 -15.15 2.37 -4.48
C CYS A 182 -14.64 3.80 -4.74
N GLY A 183 -14.76 4.29 -5.98
CA GLY A 183 -14.36 5.65 -6.35
C GLY A 183 -15.48 6.69 -6.18
N GLY A 184 -16.73 6.28 -6.17
CA GLY A 184 -17.91 7.12 -6.00
C GLY A 184 -19.19 6.31 -6.12
N SER A 185 -20.21 6.71 -5.36
CA SER A 185 -21.50 6.01 -5.36
C SER A 185 -22.41 6.63 -6.42
N ASP A 186 -22.54 5.97 -7.55
CA ASP A 186 -23.55 6.30 -8.57
C ASP A 186 -24.34 5.04 -8.98
N CYS A 187 -25.55 5.24 -9.52
CA CYS A 187 -26.43 4.12 -9.87
C CYS A 187 -25.90 3.27 -11.04
N PHE A 188 -25.07 3.82 -11.93
CA PHE A 188 -24.47 3.06 -13.02
C PHE A 188 -23.33 2.15 -12.54
N SER A 189 -22.60 2.53 -11.50
CA SER A 189 -21.58 1.68 -10.90
C SER A 189 -22.16 0.33 -10.45
N GLY A 190 -23.36 0.33 -9.87
CA GLY A 190 -24.07 -0.89 -9.47
C GLY A 190 -24.42 -1.81 -10.62
N LEU A 191 -24.66 -1.24 -11.82
CA LEU A 191 -25.05 -2.00 -13.00
C LEU A 191 -23.85 -2.44 -13.87
N THR A 192 -22.71 -1.78 -13.76
CA THR A 192 -21.55 -1.97 -14.65
C THR A 192 -20.27 -2.31 -13.91
N ALA A 193 -19.67 -1.33 -13.25
CA ALA A 193 -18.34 -1.47 -12.64
C ALA A 193 -18.31 -2.50 -11.48
N ASN A 194 -19.30 -2.47 -10.59
CA ASN A 194 -19.30 -3.38 -9.43
C ASN A 194 -19.48 -4.85 -9.85
N PRO A 195 -20.41 -5.21 -10.78
CA PRO A 195 -20.46 -6.57 -11.29
C PRO A 195 -19.19 -7.02 -12.01
N LEU A 196 -18.53 -6.12 -12.76
CA LEU A 196 -17.27 -6.42 -13.43
C LEU A 196 -16.15 -6.70 -12.42
N ILE A 197 -16.02 -5.86 -11.38
CA ILE A 197 -15.04 -6.03 -10.31
C ILE A 197 -15.32 -7.31 -9.53
N GLY A 198 -16.59 -7.64 -9.27
CA GLY A 198 -16.98 -8.91 -8.67
C GLY A 198 -16.50 -10.11 -9.50
N ARG A 199 -16.72 -10.08 -10.82
CA ARG A 199 -16.23 -11.13 -11.73
C ARG A 199 -14.70 -11.22 -11.78
N PHE A 200 -14.02 -10.09 -11.73
CA PHE A 200 -12.55 -10.06 -11.61
C PHE A 200 -12.09 -10.72 -10.31
N SER A 201 -12.70 -10.36 -9.18
CA SER A 201 -12.41 -10.93 -7.88
C SER A 201 -12.60 -12.46 -7.88
N ASP A 202 -13.75 -12.96 -8.36
CA ASP A 202 -14.02 -14.38 -8.50
C ASP A 202 -12.92 -15.09 -9.30
N LYS A 203 -12.53 -14.48 -10.43
CA LYS A 203 -11.52 -15.04 -11.32
C LYS A 203 -10.12 -15.05 -10.69
N LEU A 204 -9.75 -14.02 -9.95
CA LEU A 204 -8.48 -13.96 -9.23
C LEU A 204 -8.43 -15.00 -8.11
N ILE A 205 -9.47 -15.07 -7.29
CA ILE A 205 -9.60 -16.04 -6.18
C ILE A 205 -9.60 -17.48 -6.73
N SER A 206 -10.26 -17.74 -7.87
CA SER A 206 -10.24 -19.06 -8.49
C SER A 206 -8.84 -19.53 -8.90
N LYS A 207 -7.90 -18.60 -9.04
CA LYS A 207 -6.47 -18.86 -9.36
C LYS A 207 -5.57 -18.83 -8.13
N GLY A 208 -6.16 -18.76 -6.93
CA GLY A 208 -5.44 -18.72 -5.66
C GLY A 208 -5.00 -17.34 -5.20
N GLY A 209 -5.21 -16.30 -6.00
CA GLY A 209 -4.91 -14.92 -5.59
C GLY A 209 -5.90 -14.39 -4.54
N SER A 210 -5.65 -13.20 -4.03
CA SER A 210 -6.44 -12.58 -2.96
C SER A 210 -6.98 -11.22 -3.37
N THR A 211 -8.18 -10.88 -2.90
CA THR A 211 -8.73 -9.53 -3.00
C THR A 211 -9.03 -8.96 -1.62
N VAL A 212 -8.78 -7.68 -1.45
CA VAL A 212 -9.10 -6.93 -0.23
C VAL A 212 -10.16 -5.89 -0.57
N LEU A 213 -11.34 -6.03 0.04
CA LEU A 213 -12.42 -5.06 -0.08
C LEU A 213 -12.21 -3.97 0.98
N THR A 214 -12.10 -2.73 0.54
CA THR A 214 -11.97 -1.57 1.41
C THR A 214 -13.29 -0.81 1.49
N GLU A 215 -13.53 -0.12 2.61
CA GLU A 215 -14.70 0.75 2.81
C GLU A 215 -16.07 0.03 2.76
N ALA A 216 -16.10 -1.27 3.01
CA ALA A 216 -17.33 -2.04 3.03
C ALA A 216 -18.07 -1.85 4.36
N VAL A 217 -18.87 -0.79 4.49
CA VAL A 217 -19.66 -0.45 5.70
C VAL A 217 -20.60 -1.58 6.11
N SER A 218 -21.11 -2.37 5.17
CA SER A 218 -21.99 -3.49 5.44
C SER A 218 -21.35 -4.57 6.33
N TYR A 219 -20.05 -4.76 6.28
CA TYR A 219 -19.36 -5.71 7.16
C TYR A 219 -19.26 -5.25 8.61
N THR A 220 -19.32 -3.96 8.86
CA THR A 220 -19.28 -3.37 10.21
C THR A 220 -20.57 -3.66 10.99
N HIS A 221 -21.66 -3.94 10.31
CA HIS A 221 -22.99 -4.16 10.88
C HIS A 221 -23.52 -5.58 10.73
N LEU A 222 -22.77 -6.48 10.09
CA LEU A 222 -23.08 -7.91 10.06
C LEU A 222 -22.69 -8.55 11.40
N ARG A 223 -23.66 -8.64 12.31
CA ARG A 223 -23.61 -9.45 13.54
C ARG A 223 -24.52 -10.65 13.41
#